data_dd4f2d452c03dd65771d5644fa047e76
#
_entry.id   dd4f2d452c03dd65771d5644fa047e76
#
_cell.length_a   1.000
_cell.length_b   1.000
_cell.length_c   1.000
_cell.angle_alpha   90.00
_cell.angle_beta   90.00
_cell.angle_gamma   90.00
#
_symmetry.space_group_name_H-M   'P 1'
#
loop_
_entity.id
_entity.type
_entity.pdbx_description
1 polymer ?
#
loop_
_entity_poly.entity_id
_entity_poly.type
_entity_poly.pdbx_seq_one_letter_code
_entity_poly.pdbx_strand_id
1 'polypeptide(L)'
;MKKFYFTFFALLLIAFSAVKGQYGSRQAGLRLGYRSGIFYQVTQEAGSAEIGYNAMLGFNNHGLQITGLRIVYETSLSSVSPNLFFAWGYGGHLGFNYSDHVRFMGEDYYYPHDRFMPLFGADGWLAAEYRIQDIPLNVSLNWKPFVEMTIPGFVRVVPWDFALSISYIF
;
A
#
# COMPACT_ATOMS: atom_id res chain seq x y z
N MET A 1 -12.48 -30.01 -0.57
CA MET A 1 -11.70 -28.83 -0.96
C MET A 1 -11.87 -27.65 0.02
N LYS A 2 -13.09 -27.25 0.44
CA LYS A 2 -13.30 -26.11 1.38
C LYS A 2 -12.57 -26.25 2.73
N LYS A 3 -12.44 -27.47 3.27
CA LYS A 3 -11.74 -27.74 4.55
C LYS A 3 -10.22 -27.52 4.44
N PHE A 4 -9.63 -27.77 3.27
CA PHE A 4 -8.19 -27.57 3.04
C PHE A 4 -7.79 -26.10 3.07
N TYR A 5 -8.60 -25.20 2.47
CA TYR A 5 -8.35 -23.76 2.51
C TYR A 5 -8.48 -23.18 3.91
N PHE A 6 -9.44 -23.69 4.69
CA PHE A 6 -9.61 -23.25 6.08
C PHE A 6 -8.43 -23.66 6.96
N THR A 7 -7.93 -24.91 6.80
CA THR A 7 -6.76 -25.40 7.54
C THR A 7 -5.48 -24.67 7.13
N PHE A 8 -5.31 -24.37 5.84
CA PHE A 8 -4.17 -23.60 5.33
C PHE A 8 -4.20 -22.17 5.87
N PHE A 9 -5.37 -21.53 5.89
CA PHE A 9 -5.55 -20.18 6.43
C PHE A 9 -5.34 -20.13 7.94
N ALA A 10 -5.81 -21.13 8.68
CA ALA A 10 -5.57 -21.28 10.12
C ALA A 10 -4.10 -21.51 10.46
N LEU A 11 -3.39 -22.35 9.69
CA LEU A 11 -1.93 -22.56 9.80
C LEU A 11 -1.14 -21.27 9.51
N LEU A 12 -1.57 -20.49 8.52
CA LEU A 12 -0.99 -19.19 8.21
C LEU A 12 -1.15 -18.22 9.39
N LEU A 13 -2.33 -18.17 10.00
CA LEU A 13 -2.60 -17.34 11.19
C LEU A 13 -1.77 -17.77 12.42
N ILE A 14 -1.57 -19.08 12.62
CA ILE A 14 -0.76 -19.61 13.72
C ILE A 14 0.73 -19.34 13.51
N ALA A 15 1.22 -19.40 12.26
CA ALA A 15 2.60 -19.06 11.93
C ALA A 15 2.94 -17.60 12.22
N PHE A 16 1.96 -16.69 12.14
CA PHE A 16 2.11 -15.27 12.50
C PHE A 16 2.12 -15.00 14.01
N SER A 17 1.53 -15.90 14.84
CA SER A 17 1.43 -15.70 16.29
C SER A 17 2.68 -16.10 17.08
N ALA A 18 3.69 -16.72 16.45
CA ALA A 18 4.87 -17.24 17.13
C ALA A 18 6.03 -16.23 17.28
N VAL A 19 5.91 -15.01 16.75
CA VAL A 19 6.96 -13.98 16.84
C VAL A 19 6.58 -12.97 17.90
N LYS A 20 7.23 -13.04 19.08
CA LYS A 20 7.17 -11.97 20.08
C LYS A 20 7.69 -10.68 19.44
N GLY A 21 6.79 -9.73 19.20
CA GLY A 21 7.10 -8.46 18.57
C GLY A 21 8.08 -7.66 19.42
N GLN A 22 9.28 -7.51 18.93
CA GLN A 22 10.04 -6.30 19.22
C GLN A 22 9.38 -5.18 18.42
N TYR A 23 9.05 -4.07 19.08
CA TYR A 23 8.41 -2.93 18.47
C TYR A 23 9.04 -2.58 17.11
N GLY A 24 8.33 -2.86 16.05
CA GLY A 24 8.35 -2.04 14.87
C GLY A 24 9.30 -2.34 13.74
N SER A 25 9.96 -3.49 13.64
CA SER A 25 10.80 -3.70 12.45
C SER A 25 10.06 -4.20 11.21
N ARG A 26 8.90 -4.85 11.34
CA ARG A 26 8.19 -5.45 10.20
C ARG A 26 6.68 -5.39 10.39
N GLN A 27 5.97 -5.13 9.31
CA GLN A 27 4.50 -5.19 9.30
C GLN A 27 3.96 -5.71 7.97
N ALA A 28 2.84 -6.41 8.03
CA ALA A 28 2.08 -6.84 6.86
C ALA A 28 0.62 -6.44 7.02
N GLY A 29 -0.03 -6.02 5.95
CA GLY A 29 -1.37 -5.48 6.06
C GLY A 29 -2.15 -5.42 4.77
N LEU A 30 -3.36 -4.91 4.92
CA LEU A 30 -4.32 -4.65 3.86
C LEU A 30 -4.51 -3.14 3.71
N ARG A 31 -4.62 -2.68 2.48
CA ARG A 31 -4.99 -1.33 2.10
C ARG A 31 -6.32 -1.38 1.37
N LEU A 32 -7.31 -0.63 1.85
CA LEU A 32 -8.67 -0.59 1.31
C LEU A 32 -8.99 0.84 0.89
N GLY A 33 -9.17 1.07 -0.40
CA GLY A 33 -9.42 2.40 -0.95
C GLY A 33 -9.52 2.39 -2.47
N TYR A 34 -9.16 3.51 -3.09
CA TYR A 34 -9.19 3.64 -4.54
C TYR A 34 -8.38 2.55 -5.26
N ARG A 35 -7.18 2.26 -4.77
CA ARG A 35 -6.41 1.06 -5.11
C ARG A 35 -6.25 0.22 -3.86
N SER A 36 -6.99 -0.88 -3.80
CA SER A 36 -6.89 -1.84 -2.70
C SER A 36 -5.72 -2.80 -2.94
N GLY A 37 -5.15 -3.33 -1.85
CA GLY A 37 -4.01 -4.24 -1.97
C GLY A 37 -3.55 -4.81 -0.65
N ILE A 38 -2.52 -5.63 -0.76
CA ILE A 38 -1.76 -6.15 0.38
C ILE A 38 -0.38 -5.49 0.38
N PHE A 39 0.19 -5.28 1.55
CA PHE A 39 1.52 -4.72 1.65
C PHE A 39 2.36 -5.40 2.73
N TYR A 40 3.66 -5.29 2.54
CA TYR A 40 4.68 -5.66 3.50
C TYR A 40 5.63 -4.49 3.68
N GLN A 41 5.97 -4.16 4.92
CA GLN A 41 6.86 -3.07 5.25
C GLN A 41 7.92 -3.50 6.25
N VAL A 42 9.13 -3.05 6.03
CA VAL A 42 10.25 -3.16 6.96
C VAL A 42 10.63 -1.76 7.41
N THR A 43 10.70 -1.56 8.72
CA THR A 43 11.05 -0.28 9.31
C THR A 43 12.40 -0.38 10.02
N GLN A 44 13.21 0.65 9.87
CA GLN A 44 14.56 0.74 10.45
C GLN A 44 14.71 2.08 11.14
N GLU A 45 15.36 2.10 12.28
CA GLU A 45 15.78 3.33 12.94
C GLU A 45 16.98 3.92 12.21
N ALA A 46 16.89 5.18 11.81
CA ALA A 46 17.95 5.93 11.15
C ALA A 46 18.18 7.25 11.87
N GLY A 47 18.99 7.20 12.92
CA GLY A 47 19.23 8.36 13.79
C GLY A 47 17.99 8.73 14.61
N SER A 48 17.48 9.94 14.42
CA SER A 48 16.26 10.42 15.09
C SER A 48 14.95 10.12 14.33
N ALA A 49 15.05 9.55 13.13
CA ALA A 49 13.90 9.23 12.29
C ALA A 49 13.74 7.71 12.12
N GLU A 50 12.50 7.26 11.99
CA GLU A 50 12.16 5.90 11.63
C GLU A 50 11.88 5.87 10.11
N ILE A 51 12.55 4.99 9.37
CA ILE A 51 12.41 4.86 7.92
C ILE A 51 11.80 3.50 7.58
N GLY A 52 10.68 3.51 6.88
CA GLY A 52 10.00 2.33 6.35
C GLY A 52 10.28 2.13 4.86
N TYR A 53 10.48 0.89 4.47
CA TYR A 53 10.48 0.44 3.09
C TYR A 53 9.27 -0.45 2.89
N ASN A 54 8.34 -0.02 2.05
CA ASN A 54 7.06 -0.67 1.82
C ASN A 54 7.01 -1.24 0.40
N ALA A 55 6.62 -2.50 0.30
CA ALA A 55 6.29 -3.17 -0.95
C ALA A 55 4.79 -3.51 -0.92
N MET A 56 4.04 -3.05 -1.93
CA MET A 56 2.59 -3.24 -2.00
C MET A 56 2.20 -3.86 -3.32
N LEU A 57 1.33 -4.86 -3.25
CA LEU A 57 0.65 -5.45 -4.39
C LEU A 57 -0.78 -4.91 -4.45
N GLY A 58 -1.03 -4.02 -5.40
CA GLY A 58 -2.32 -3.37 -5.60
C GLY A 58 -3.14 -4.05 -6.68
N PHE A 59 -4.44 -4.10 -6.45
CA PHE A 59 -5.42 -4.65 -7.37
C PHE A 59 -6.36 -3.55 -7.83
N ASN A 60 -6.69 -3.55 -9.10
CA ASN A 60 -7.77 -2.77 -9.66
C ASN A 60 -8.67 -3.69 -10.51
N ASN A 61 -9.80 -3.18 -10.99
CA ASN A 61 -10.77 -4.00 -11.72
C ASN A 61 -10.22 -4.65 -13.00
N HIS A 62 -9.10 -4.15 -13.55
CA HIS A 62 -8.58 -4.59 -14.85
C HIS A 62 -7.07 -4.85 -14.83
N GLY A 63 -6.44 -4.85 -13.65
CA GLY A 63 -4.98 -5.02 -13.61
C GLY A 63 -4.37 -5.19 -12.23
N LEU A 64 -3.07 -5.30 -12.26
CA LEU A 64 -2.22 -5.53 -11.09
C LEU A 64 -1.07 -4.53 -11.09
N GLN A 65 -0.68 -4.08 -9.90
CA GLN A 65 0.39 -3.12 -9.71
C GLN A 65 1.26 -3.52 -8.52
N ILE A 66 2.57 -3.44 -8.71
CA ILE A 66 3.56 -3.53 -7.63
C ILE A 66 4.08 -2.13 -7.36
N THR A 67 4.02 -1.68 -6.12
CA THR A 67 4.49 -0.36 -5.67
C THR A 67 5.58 -0.54 -4.63
N GLY A 68 6.68 0.21 -4.78
CA GLY A 68 7.74 0.34 -3.78
C GLY A 68 7.75 1.76 -3.22
N LEU A 69 7.72 1.92 -1.89
CA LEU A 69 7.74 3.22 -1.22
C LEU A 69 8.86 3.27 -0.18
N ARG A 70 9.50 4.44 -0.08
CA ARG A 70 10.31 4.83 1.06
C ARG A 70 9.49 5.81 1.91
N ILE A 71 9.26 5.46 3.15
CA ILE A 71 8.39 6.19 4.09
C ILE A 71 9.24 6.69 5.25
N VAL A 72 9.07 7.94 5.64
CA VAL A 72 9.72 8.55 6.80
C VAL A 72 8.65 8.84 7.84
N TYR A 73 8.87 8.37 9.05
CA TYR A 73 8.00 8.60 10.19
C TYR A 73 8.49 9.79 10.98
N GLU A 74 7.61 10.75 11.19
CA GLU A 74 7.85 11.90 12.04
C GLU A 74 7.13 11.74 13.38
N THR A 75 7.86 11.98 14.46
CA THR A 75 7.34 11.89 15.84
C THR A 75 6.57 13.15 16.27
N SER A 76 6.35 14.09 15.36
CA SER A 76 5.77 15.42 15.67
C SER A 76 4.34 15.37 16.24
N LEU A 77 3.59 14.30 16.01
CA LEU A 77 2.26 14.10 16.57
C LEU A 77 2.24 13.42 17.94
N SER A 78 3.39 13.04 18.47
CA SER A 78 3.51 12.45 19.82
C SER A 78 3.02 13.40 20.92
N SER A 79 2.97 14.71 20.67
CA SER A 79 2.37 15.71 21.57
C SER A 79 0.85 15.56 21.70
N VAL A 80 0.18 14.95 20.71
CA VAL A 80 -1.28 14.69 20.72
C VAL A 80 -1.57 13.31 21.28
N SER A 81 -0.81 12.31 20.84
CA SER A 81 -0.88 10.93 21.32
C SER A 81 0.45 10.21 21.07
N PRO A 82 1.00 9.49 22.06
CA PRO A 82 2.25 8.74 21.88
C PRO A 82 2.13 7.63 20.82
N ASN A 83 0.91 7.24 20.47
CA ASN A 83 0.63 6.16 19.52
C ASN A 83 0.27 6.66 18.12
N LEU A 84 0.18 7.97 17.92
CA LEU A 84 -0.17 8.57 16.65
C LEU A 84 1.08 9.07 15.94
N PHE A 85 1.35 8.52 14.78
CA PHE A 85 2.49 8.85 13.94
C PHE A 85 2.02 9.48 12.63
N PHE A 86 2.72 10.51 12.21
CA PHE A 86 2.60 11.04 10.86
C PHE A 86 3.74 10.48 10.01
N ALA A 87 3.40 10.02 8.82
CA ALA A 87 4.37 9.47 7.89
C ALA A 87 4.23 10.11 6.52
N TRP A 88 5.34 10.40 5.89
CA TRP A 88 5.39 10.85 4.51
C TRP A 88 6.39 10.02 3.71
N GLY A 89 6.23 9.97 2.42
CA GLY A 89 7.11 9.14 1.61
C GLY A 89 6.93 9.38 0.12
N TYR A 90 7.76 8.67 -0.62
CA TYR A 90 7.73 8.66 -2.07
C TYR A 90 8.19 7.30 -2.59
N GLY A 91 7.86 7.06 -3.85
CA GLY A 91 8.27 5.83 -4.50
C GLY A 91 7.82 5.75 -5.93
N GLY A 92 7.63 4.53 -6.40
CA GLY A 92 7.15 4.29 -7.74
C GLY A 92 6.46 2.95 -7.86
N HIS A 93 5.79 2.78 -8.99
CA HIS A 93 5.07 1.55 -9.26
C HIS A 93 5.27 1.09 -10.71
N LEU A 94 5.11 -0.22 -10.86
CA LEU A 94 5.04 -0.92 -12.14
C LEU A 94 3.81 -1.80 -12.13
N GLY A 95 3.17 -1.96 -13.29
CA GLY A 95 2.00 -2.81 -13.36
C GLY A 95 1.51 -2.99 -14.78
N PHE A 96 0.29 -3.49 -14.88
CA PHE A 96 -0.42 -3.58 -16.15
C PHE A 96 -1.92 -3.47 -15.93
N ASN A 97 -2.60 -3.01 -16.97
CA ASN A 97 -4.04 -3.10 -17.13
C ASN A 97 -4.38 -3.96 -18.34
N TYR A 98 -5.48 -4.69 -18.26
CA TYR A 98 -6.04 -5.44 -19.37
C TYR A 98 -7.47 -4.91 -19.60
N SER A 99 -7.62 -4.07 -20.62
CA SER A 99 -8.88 -3.37 -20.90
C SER A 99 -8.96 -2.93 -22.35
N ASP A 100 -10.17 -2.81 -22.86
CA ASP A 100 -10.50 -2.18 -24.15
C ASP A 100 -10.67 -0.65 -24.05
N HIS A 101 -10.61 -0.12 -22.83
CA HIS A 101 -10.94 1.27 -22.53
C HIS A 101 -9.83 1.96 -21.73
N VAL A 102 -9.45 3.16 -22.17
CA VAL A 102 -8.52 4.05 -21.47
C VAL A 102 -9.14 5.43 -21.34
N ARG A 103 -9.22 5.95 -20.12
CA ARG A 103 -9.62 7.32 -19.86
C ARG A 103 -8.41 8.23 -19.76
N PHE A 104 -8.33 9.21 -20.67
CA PHE A 104 -7.24 10.18 -20.71
C PHE A 104 -7.79 11.59 -20.79
N MET A 105 -7.38 12.47 -19.87
CA MET A 105 -7.79 13.88 -19.79
C MET A 105 -9.33 14.13 -19.83
N GLY A 106 -10.11 13.16 -19.35
CA GLY A 106 -11.56 13.26 -19.36
C GLY A 106 -12.24 12.66 -20.60
N GLU A 107 -11.48 12.28 -21.60
CA GLU A 107 -11.95 11.59 -22.79
C GLU A 107 -11.74 10.08 -22.68
N ASP A 108 -12.71 9.33 -23.17
CA ASP A 108 -12.70 7.87 -23.17
C ASP A 108 -12.27 7.35 -24.55
N TYR A 109 -11.18 6.61 -24.59
CA TYR A 109 -10.65 5.97 -25.78
C TYR A 109 -10.98 4.48 -25.74
N TYR A 110 -11.68 3.99 -26.77
CA TYR A 110 -12.09 2.60 -26.88
C TYR A 110 -11.27 1.88 -27.94
N TYR A 111 -10.81 0.69 -27.61
CA TYR A 111 -10.16 -0.22 -28.53
C TYR A 111 -11.11 -1.33 -28.94
N PRO A 112 -10.97 -1.94 -30.13
CA PRO A 112 -11.85 -3.01 -30.59
C PRO A 112 -11.80 -4.28 -29.73
N HIS A 113 -10.71 -4.47 -28.97
CA HIS A 113 -10.47 -5.62 -28.10
C HIS A 113 -9.68 -5.22 -26.88
N ASP A 114 -9.81 -5.99 -25.79
CA ASP A 114 -8.96 -5.88 -24.61
C ASP A 114 -7.48 -5.96 -24.97
N ARG A 115 -6.69 -5.04 -24.44
CA ARG A 115 -5.25 -4.97 -24.66
C ARG A 115 -4.51 -5.01 -23.34
N PHE A 116 -3.38 -5.68 -23.38
CA PHE A 116 -2.39 -5.60 -22.32
C PHE A 116 -1.67 -4.25 -22.40
N MET A 117 -1.80 -3.46 -21.34
CA MET A 117 -1.24 -2.11 -21.26
C MET A 117 -0.31 -2.03 -20.05
N PRO A 118 1.01 -2.15 -20.26
CA PRO A 118 1.98 -1.91 -19.20
C PRO A 118 1.88 -0.47 -18.70
N LEU A 119 2.09 -0.31 -17.40
CA LEU A 119 2.09 1.01 -16.75
C LEU A 119 3.24 1.12 -15.76
N PHE A 120 3.71 2.34 -15.59
CA PHE A 120 4.69 2.69 -14.58
C PHE A 120 4.46 4.13 -14.11
N GLY A 121 4.89 4.43 -12.90
CA GLY A 121 4.67 5.76 -12.36
C GLY A 121 5.43 6.07 -11.10
N ALA A 122 5.24 7.31 -10.65
CA ALA A 122 5.78 7.83 -9.40
C ALA A 122 4.66 8.08 -8.41
N ASP A 123 4.90 7.73 -7.14
CA ASP A 123 3.95 7.81 -6.04
C ASP A 123 4.45 8.76 -4.96
N GLY A 124 3.55 9.60 -4.43
CA GLY A 124 3.68 10.24 -3.14
C GLY A 124 2.99 9.42 -2.06
N TRP A 125 3.35 9.63 -0.80
CA TRP A 125 2.71 8.99 0.34
C TRP A 125 2.60 9.94 1.52
N LEU A 126 1.40 10.04 2.08
CA LEU A 126 1.13 10.69 3.36
C LEU A 126 0.22 9.78 4.17
N ALA A 127 0.51 9.61 5.45
CA ALA A 127 -0.30 8.77 6.32
C ALA A 127 -0.35 9.31 7.75
N ALA A 128 -1.49 9.12 8.39
CA ALA A 128 -1.65 9.18 9.83
C ALA A 128 -1.87 7.75 10.33
N GLU A 129 -0.96 7.27 11.15
CA GLU A 129 -0.94 5.89 11.64
C GLU A 129 -1.15 5.86 13.15
N TYR A 130 -2.07 5.01 13.60
CA TYR A 130 -2.33 4.77 15.01
C TYR A 130 -1.95 3.34 15.37
N ARG A 131 -0.89 3.20 16.19
CA ARG A 131 -0.43 1.92 16.74
C ARG A 131 -1.23 1.61 18.00
N ILE A 132 -2.03 0.54 17.99
CA ILE A 132 -2.90 0.20 19.11
C ILE A 132 -2.04 -0.36 20.25
N GLN A 133 -2.23 0.18 21.46
CA GLN A 133 -1.51 -0.33 22.64
C GLN A 133 -1.96 -1.76 22.95
N ASP A 134 -1.04 -2.57 23.46
CA ASP A 134 -1.26 -3.95 23.93
C ASP A 134 -1.60 -4.98 22.85
N ILE A 135 -1.84 -4.56 21.59
CA ILE A 135 -2.03 -5.47 20.48
C ILE A 135 -1.16 -5.06 19.28
N PRO A 136 -0.57 -6.02 18.57
CA PRO A 136 0.35 -5.74 17.47
C PRO A 136 -0.41 -5.32 16.18
N LEU A 137 -1.34 -4.37 16.31
CA LEU A 137 -2.14 -3.85 15.21
C LEU A 137 -1.90 -2.36 15.01
N ASN A 138 -1.81 -1.98 13.75
CA ASN A 138 -1.72 -0.61 13.30
C ASN A 138 -2.87 -0.31 12.34
N VAL A 139 -3.52 0.83 12.54
CA VAL A 139 -4.56 1.35 11.64
C VAL A 139 -4.07 2.68 11.08
N SER A 140 -4.17 2.87 9.77
CA SER A 140 -3.73 4.11 9.14
C SER A 140 -4.72 4.63 8.12
N LEU A 141 -4.89 5.94 8.11
CA LEU A 141 -5.48 6.69 7.01
C LEU A 141 -4.35 7.18 6.13
N ASN A 142 -4.36 6.82 4.86
CA ASN A 142 -3.30 7.16 3.94
C ASN A 142 -3.80 7.77 2.64
N TRP A 143 -3.00 8.66 2.09
CA TRP A 143 -3.18 9.31 0.82
C TRP A 143 -1.95 9.05 -0.06
N LYS A 144 -2.18 8.47 -1.23
CA LYS A 144 -1.14 8.07 -2.19
C LYS A 144 -1.38 8.72 -3.55
N PRO A 145 -1.13 10.03 -3.72
CA PRO A 145 -1.20 10.64 -5.03
C PRO A 145 -0.14 10.04 -5.95
N PHE A 146 -0.48 9.89 -7.23
CA PHE A 146 0.46 9.32 -8.19
C PHE A 146 0.31 9.91 -9.59
N VAL A 147 1.40 9.83 -10.34
CA VAL A 147 1.44 10.07 -11.78
C VAL A 147 1.87 8.78 -12.44
N GLU A 148 1.11 8.31 -13.42
CA GLU A 148 1.42 7.08 -14.13
C GLU A 148 1.39 7.29 -15.64
N MET A 149 2.27 6.57 -16.33
CA MET A 149 2.30 6.46 -17.78
C MET A 149 1.89 5.05 -18.18
N THR A 150 0.95 4.96 -19.10
CA THR A 150 0.50 3.70 -19.68
C THR A 150 0.95 3.63 -21.13
N ILE A 151 1.49 2.50 -21.56
CA ILE A 151 1.83 2.28 -22.97
C ILE A 151 0.56 1.78 -23.69
N PRO A 152 0.11 2.51 -24.78
CA PRO A 152 0.88 3.31 -25.73
C PRO A 152 0.89 4.85 -25.52
N GLY A 153 1.19 5.37 -24.30
CA GLY A 153 1.57 6.77 -24.21
C GLY A 153 0.57 7.70 -23.54
N PHE A 154 -0.33 7.18 -22.69
CA PHE A 154 -1.23 7.99 -21.88
C PHE A 154 -0.61 8.31 -20.53
N VAL A 155 -0.61 9.59 -20.15
CA VAL A 155 -0.18 10.05 -18.83
C VAL A 155 -1.43 10.38 -18.00
N ARG A 156 -1.52 9.80 -16.81
CA ARG A 156 -2.61 10.03 -15.87
C ARG A 156 -2.09 10.54 -14.53
N VAL A 157 -2.73 11.56 -14.00
CA VAL A 157 -2.48 12.07 -12.64
C VAL A 157 -3.67 11.72 -11.77
N VAL A 158 -3.43 11.06 -10.65
CA VAL A 158 -4.48 10.66 -9.70
C VAL A 158 -4.14 11.21 -8.32
N PRO A 159 -4.68 12.39 -7.96
CA PRO A 159 -4.44 13.00 -6.66
C PRO A 159 -5.35 12.45 -5.54
N TRP A 160 -6.36 11.65 -5.83
CA TRP A 160 -7.40 11.24 -4.87
C TRP A 160 -7.32 9.76 -4.45
N ASP A 161 -6.14 9.15 -4.46
CA ASP A 161 -5.99 7.78 -3.96
C ASP A 161 -5.90 7.76 -2.43
N PHE A 162 -7.06 7.89 -1.78
CA PHE A 162 -7.22 7.74 -0.33
C PHE A 162 -7.56 6.30 0.02
N ALA A 163 -7.06 5.84 1.16
CA ALA A 163 -7.34 4.50 1.68
C ALA A 163 -7.22 4.42 3.19
N LEU A 164 -7.93 3.45 3.75
CA LEU A 164 -7.73 2.95 5.11
C LEU A 164 -6.87 1.70 5.04
N SER A 165 -5.89 1.59 5.94
CA SER A 165 -5.06 0.39 6.05
C SER A 165 -5.12 -0.18 7.45
N ILE A 166 -5.02 -1.49 7.52
CA ILE A 166 -4.82 -2.23 8.76
C ILE A 166 -3.65 -3.18 8.58
N SER A 167 -2.74 -3.21 9.55
CA SER A 167 -1.56 -4.06 9.51
C SER A 167 -1.26 -4.71 10.85
N TYR A 168 -0.63 -5.86 10.79
CA TYR A 168 -0.07 -6.60 11.92
C TYR A 168 1.43 -6.34 11.99
N ILE A 169 1.91 -6.00 13.19
CA ILE A 169 3.32 -5.72 13.49
C ILE A 169 3.95 -6.96 14.11
N PHE A 170 5.11 -7.41 13.62
CA PHE A 170 5.80 -8.61 14.08
C PHE A 170 7.32 -8.49 14.05
#